data_9516a37b429e3c1512c38b9cb05e6440
#
_entry.id   9516a37b429e3c1512c38b9cb05e6440
#
_cell.length_a   1.000
_cell.length_b   1.000
_cell.length_c   1.000
_cell.angle_alpha   90.00
_cell.angle_beta   90.00
_cell.angle_gamma   90.00
#
_symmetry.space_group_name_H-M   'P 1'
#
loop_
_entity.id
_entity.type
_entity.pdbx_description
1 polymer ?
#
loop_
_entity_poly.entity_id
_entity_poly.type
_entity_poly.pdbx_seq_one_letter_code
_entity_poly.pdbx_strand_id
1 'polypeptide(L)'
;MSLTNLAGFDDETKNRVVSQDGLPILSYAMFSDHEMVRQAATEALCNMIPNPEFMKYLAKEENIRLWIAFSMDYEENFGCARAAVGGLAMAVPDPEVAHALVRSQSFCKMLRLLLECGQLQLMHRTLALIVGLIEHGGNCRDAIVGTGVGPFCEAYLATYFDEQKTMDDFKFSPEDRGSLTATLSLAKEVAKLLR
;
A
#
# COMPACT_ATOMS: atom_id res chain seq x y z
N MET A 1 -13.87 -16.96 14.84
CA MET A 1 -13.51 -16.48 13.48
C MET A 1 -13.50 -14.98 13.52
N SER A 2 -12.42 -14.34 13.10
CA SER A 2 -12.34 -12.88 13.11
C SER A 2 -13.15 -12.27 11.96
N LEU A 3 -13.62 -11.03 12.12
CA LEU A 3 -14.26 -10.22 11.08
C LEU A 3 -13.42 -10.18 9.79
N THR A 4 -12.10 -10.21 9.92
CA THR A 4 -11.14 -10.30 8.82
C THR A 4 -11.41 -11.49 7.91
N ASN A 5 -11.62 -12.68 8.50
CA ASN A 5 -11.91 -13.88 7.73
C ASN A 5 -13.30 -13.81 7.06
N LEU A 6 -14.31 -13.27 7.75
CA LEU A 6 -15.66 -13.11 7.19
C LEU A 6 -15.67 -12.20 5.96
N ALA A 7 -15.00 -11.05 6.01
CA ALA A 7 -14.90 -10.14 4.88
C ALA A 7 -14.11 -10.72 3.68
N GLY A 8 -13.28 -11.75 3.91
CA GLY A 8 -12.52 -12.43 2.84
C GLY A 8 -13.29 -13.53 2.12
N PHE A 9 -14.50 -13.93 2.60
CA PHE A 9 -15.14 -15.16 2.13
C PHE A 9 -15.84 -15.02 0.77
N ASP A 10 -16.85 -14.17 0.67
CA ASP A 10 -17.68 -14.08 -0.53
C ASP A 10 -18.31 -12.71 -0.71
N ASP A 11 -18.83 -12.45 -1.90
CA ASP A 11 -19.44 -11.18 -2.25
C ASP A 11 -20.75 -10.93 -1.51
N GLU A 12 -21.49 -11.98 -1.12
CA GLU A 12 -22.73 -11.84 -0.34
C GLU A 12 -22.41 -11.27 1.05
N THR A 13 -21.39 -11.81 1.70
CA THR A 13 -20.93 -11.32 3.01
C THR A 13 -20.45 -9.87 2.93
N LYS A 14 -19.68 -9.50 1.89
CA LYS A 14 -19.25 -8.11 1.66
C LYS A 14 -20.43 -7.17 1.46
N ASN A 15 -21.41 -7.58 0.63
CA ASN A 15 -22.62 -6.79 0.41
C ASN A 15 -23.47 -6.63 1.69
N ARG A 16 -23.51 -7.63 2.56
CA ARG A 16 -24.16 -7.52 3.87
C ARG A 16 -23.46 -6.53 4.77
N VAL A 17 -22.11 -6.53 4.82
CA VAL A 17 -21.34 -5.55 5.59
C VAL A 17 -21.68 -4.13 5.12
N VAL A 18 -21.73 -3.92 3.81
CA VAL A 18 -22.08 -2.62 3.23
C VAL A 18 -23.52 -2.22 3.55
N SER A 19 -24.48 -3.10 3.32
CA SER A 19 -25.92 -2.81 3.50
C SER A 19 -26.33 -2.59 4.95
N GLN A 20 -25.50 -2.99 5.91
CA GLN A 20 -25.71 -2.81 7.34
C GLN A 20 -24.83 -1.73 7.95
N ASP A 21 -24.36 -0.77 7.13
CA ASP A 21 -23.49 0.34 7.55
C ASP A 21 -22.21 -0.14 8.27
N GLY A 22 -21.69 -1.30 7.90
CA GLY A 22 -20.51 -1.87 8.52
C GLY A 22 -19.20 -1.12 8.21
N LEU A 23 -19.11 -0.40 7.07
CA LEU A 23 -17.90 0.32 6.66
C LEU A 23 -17.52 1.43 7.65
N PRO A 24 -18.42 2.33 8.07
CA PRO A 24 -18.10 3.32 9.10
C PRO A 24 -17.70 2.69 10.43
N ILE A 25 -18.33 1.56 10.81
CA ILE A 25 -18.01 0.85 12.06
C ILE A 25 -16.60 0.28 12.01
N LEU A 26 -16.23 -0.38 10.91
CA LEU A 26 -14.88 -0.91 10.71
C LEU A 26 -13.84 0.22 10.63
N SER A 27 -14.16 1.32 9.95
CA SER A 27 -13.27 2.49 9.90
C SER A 27 -13.06 3.11 11.28
N TYR A 28 -14.11 3.17 12.12
CA TYR A 28 -13.98 3.61 13.50
C TYR A 28 -13.11 2.67 14.34
N ALA A 29 -13.20 1.35 14.11
CA ALA A 29 -12.41 0.35 14.81
C ALA A 29 -10.89 0.45 14.49
N MET A 30 -10.51 1.08 13.37
CA MET A 30 -9.10 1.39 13.07
C MET A 30 -8.48 2.38 14.08
N PHE A 31 -9.28 3.08 14.87
CA PHE A 31 -8.83 3.99 15.94
C PHE A 31 -8.90 3.39 17.34
N SER A 32 -9.16 2.09 17.47
CA SER A 32 -9.21 1.42 18.76
C SER A 32 -7.89 1.58 19.53
N ASP A 33 -7.94 1.72 20.84
CA ASP A 33 -6.76 1.70 21.71
C ASP A 33 -6.03 0.35 21.67
N HIS A 34 -6.72 -0.72 21.27
CA HIS A 34 -6.17 -2.06 21.20
C HIS A 34 -5.57 -2.35 19.81
N GLU A 35 -4.25 -2.57 19.75
CA GLU A 35 -3.50 -2.80 18.51
C GLU A 35 -4.10 -3.89 17.61
N MET A 36 -4.42 -5.06 18.18
CA MET A 36 -5.01 -6.16 17.41
C MET A 36 -6.37 -5.82 16.81
N VAL A 37 -7.16 -4.95 17.45
CA VAL A 37 -8.44 -4.48 16.90
C VAL A 37 -8.19 -3.55 15.73
N ARG A 38 -7.25 -2.61 15.85
CA ARG A 38 -6.85 -1.71 14.75
C ARG A 38 -6.41 -2.51 13.54
N GLN A 39 -5.49 -3.46 13.75
CA GLN A 39 -4.97 -4.30 12.66
C GLN A 39 -6.09 -5.13 12.03
N ALA A 40 -6.90 -5.82 12.82
CA ALA A 40 -7.99 -6.66 12.31
C ALA A 40 -9.04 -5.85 11.54
N ALA A 41 -9.36 -4.63 11.98
CA ALA A 41 -10.27 -3.73 11.28
C ALA A 41 -9.69 -3.29 9.92
N THR A 42 -8.41 -2.90 9.89
CA THR A 42 -7.71 -2.50 8.67
C THR A 42 -7.66 -3.67 7.67
N GLU A 43 -7.29 -4.86 8.11
CA GLU A 43 -7.27 -6.07 7.27
C GLU A 43 -8.67 -6.46 6.77
N ALA A 44 -9.71 -6.32 7.60
CA ALA A 44 -11.09 -6.58 7.18
C ALA A 44 -11.52 -5.62 6.06
N LEU A 45 -11.19 -4.34 6.17
CA LEU A 45 -11.44 -3.36 5.11
C LEU A 45 -10.62 -3.65 3.84
N CYS A 46 -9.37 -4.11 3.95
CA CYS A 46 -8.60 -4.57 2.78
C CYS A 46 -9.32 -5.72 2.04
N ASN A 47 -9.94 -6.64 2.76
CA ASN A 47 -10.69 -7.73 2.17
C ASN A 47 -11.99 -7.27 1.49
N MET A 48 -12.47 -6.05 1.77
CA MET A 48 -13.60 -5.42 1.08
C MET A 48 -13.24 -4.83 -0.30
N ILE A 49 -11.95 -4.65 -0.61
CA ILE A 49 -11.48 -3.94 -1.82
C ILE A 49 -12.15 -4.38 -3.13
N PRO A 50 -12.43 -5.70 -3.38
CA PRO A 50 -13.15 -6.06 -4.60
C PRO A 50 -14.61 -5.57 -4.67
N ASN A 51 -15.20 -5.09 -3.56
CA ASN A 51 -16.59 -4.65 -3.53
C ASN A 51 -16.73 -3.22 -4.10
N PRO A 52 -17.59 -2.99 -5.14
CA PRO A 52 -17.71 -1.68 -5.79
C PRO A 52 -18.17 -0.54 -4.86
N GLU A 53 -19.03 -0.84 -3.88
CA GLU A 53 -19.49 0.17 -2.93
C GLU A 53 -18.38 0.54 -1.93
N PHE A 54 -17.54 -0.43 -1.56
CA PHE A 54 -16.34 -0.14 -0.78
C PHE A 54 -15.35 0.72 -1.58
N MET A 55 -15.15 0.47 -2.89
CA MET A 55 -14.27 1.27 -3.72
C MET A 55 -14.75 2.73 -3.80
N LYS A 56 -16.06 2.96 -3.98
CA LYS A 56 -16.65 4.32 -3.91
C LYS A 56 -16.48 4.95 -2.52
N TYR A 57 -16.58 4.16 -1.46
CA TYR A 57 -16.34 4.63 -0.10
C TYR A 57 -14.88 5.04 0.09
N LEU A 58 -13.94 4.19 -0.35
CA LEU A 58 -12.50 4.44 -0.24
C LEU A 58 -12.06 5.67 -1.04
N ALA A 59 -12.61 5.89 -2.25
CA ALA A 59 -12.27 7.01 -3.12
C ALA A 59 -12.66 8.40 -2.57
N LYS A 60 -13.45 8.47 -1.50
CA LYS A 60 -13.74 9.74 -0.83
C LYS A 60 -12.50 10.34 -0.21
N GLU A 61 -12.34 11.65 -0.32
CA GLU A 61 -11.14 12.36 0.13
C GLU A 61 -10.79 12.07 1.60
N GLU A 62 -11.79 12.08 2.49
CA GLU A 62 -11.60 11.80 3.91
C GLU A 62 -11.04 10.39 4.15
N ASN A 63 -11.52 9.38 3.43
CA ASN A 63 -11.07 8.01 3.57
C ASN A 63 -9.67 7.79 2.98
N ILE A 64 -9.38 8.35 1.81
CA ILE A 64 -8.01 8.33 1.25
C ILE A 64 -7.02 8.99 2.20
N ARG A 65 -7.36 10.14 2.78
CA ARG A 65 -6.49 10.82 3.76
C ARG A 65 -6.25 9.95 5.01
N LEU A 66 -7.29 9.26 5.46
CA LEU A 66 -7.21 8.33 6.58
C LEU A 66 -6.26 7.16 6.27
N TRP A 67 -6.44 6.50 5.13
CA TRP A 67 -5.58 5.37 4.72
C TRP A 67 -4.13 5.79 4.50
N ILE A 68 -3.87 6.98 3.95
CA ILE A 68 -2.53 7.56 3.86
C ILE A 68 -1.94 7.76 5.26
N ALA A 69 -2.71 8.30 6.21
CA ALA A 69 -2.24 8.51 7.57
C ALA A 69 -1.86 7.20 8.27
N PHE A 70 -2.70 6.16 8.18
CA PHE A 70 -2.38 4.83 8.72
C PHE A 70 -1.16 4.20 8.03
N SER A 71 -0.98 4.39 6.72
CA SER A 71 0.20 3.90 6.01
C SER A 71 1.50 4.53 6.53
N MET A 72 1.45 5.77 6.99
CA MET A 72 2.63 6.49 7.52
C MET A 72 2.94 6.18 8.99
N ASP A 73 2.01 5.60 9.73
CA ASP A 73 2.13 5.33 11.18
C ASP A 73 2.83 3.98 11.47
N TYR A 74 3.87 3.67 10.72
CA TYR A 74 4.50 2.35 10.77
C TYR A 74 5.37 2.11 12.00
N GLU A 75 5.89 3.14 12.64
CA GLU A 75 6.75 3.02 13.82
C GLU A 75 5.92 2.54 15.02
N GLU A 76 4.72 3.06 15.20
CA GLU A 76 3.82 2.71 16.31
C GLU A 76 2.87 1.55 15.96
N ASN A 77 2.45 1.44 14.70
CA ASN A 77 1.40 0.53 14.24
C ASN A 77 1.78 -0.21 12.94
N PHE A 78 2.90 -0.93 12.94
CA PHE A 78 3.43 -1.59 11.73
C PHE A 78 2.40 -2.48 11.01
N GLY A 79 1.62 -3.28 11.76
CA GLY A 79 0.60 -4.17 11.21
C GLY A 79 -0.47 -3.41 10.43
N CYS A 80 -0.97 -2.30 11.00
CA CYS A 80 -1.94 -1.42 10.34
C CYS A 80 -1.34 -0.70 9.13
N ALA A 81 -0.13 -0.15 9.24
CA ALA A 81 0.54 0.54 8.15
C ALA A 81 0.76 -0.40 6.97
N ARG A 82 1.23 -1.61 7.24
CA ARG A 82 1.41 -2.66 6.23
C ARG A 82 0.10 -3.05 5.55
N ALA A 83 -1.00 -3.18 6.30
CA ALA A 83 -2.31 -3.48 5.74
C ALA A 83 -2.83 -2.29 4.92
N ALA A 84 -2.72 -1.07 5.42
CA ALA A 84 -3.21 0.14 4.75
C ALA A 84 -2.51 0.37 3.40
N VAL A 85 -1.17 0.35 3.35
CA VAL A 85 -0.46 0.53 2.07
C VAL A 85 -0.72 -0.63 1.11
N GLY A 86 -0.85 -1.86 1.62
CA GLY A 86 -1.23 -3.02 0.81
C GLY A 86 -2.63 -2.89 0.23
N GLY A 87 -3.58 -2.42 1.03
CA GLY A 87 -4.94 -2.11 0.58
C GLY A 87 -4.97 -1.04 -0.51
N LEU A 88 -4.23 0.06 -0.34
CA LEU A 88 -4.11 1.08 -1.38
C LEU A 88 -3.53 0.52 -2.68
N ALA A 89 -2.50 -0.34 -2.60
CA ALA A 89 -1.91 -0.99 -3.78
C ALA A 89 -2.90 -1.91 -4.51
N MET A 90 -3.78 -2.60 -3.76
CA MET A 90 -4.83 -3.43 -4.35
C MET A 90 -6.00 -2.61 -4.92
N ALA A 91 -6.26 -1.44 -4.37
CA ALA A 91 -7.37 -0.58 -4.78
C ALA A 91 -7.01 0.34 -5.96
N VAL A 92 -5.74 0.63 -6.17
CA VAL A 92 -5.27 1.56 -7.21
C VAL A 92 -5.66 1.21 -8.64
N PRO A 93 -5.98 -0.04 -9.05
CA PRO A 93 -6.54 -0.31 -10.37
C PRO A 93 -7.87 0.43 -10.64
N ASP A 94 -8.58 0.86 -9.60
CA ASP A 94 -9.75 1.72 -9.74
C ASP A 94 -9.33 3.18 -10.02
N PRO A 95 -9.81 3.80 -11.12
CA PRO A 95 -9.40 5.15 -11.50
C PRO A 95 -9.81 6.23 -10.50
N GLU A 96 -10.94 6.07 -9.81
CA GLU A 96 -11.41 7.06 -8.84
C GLU A 96 -10.49 7.07 -7.61
N VAL A 97 -10.10 5.88 -7.14
CA VAL A 97 -9.13 5.72 -6.05
C VAL A 97 -7.76 6.26 -6.46
N ALA A 98 -7.26 5.90 -7.64
CA ALA A 98 -5.98 6.38 -8.16
C ALA A 98 -5.92 7.91 -8.21
N HIS A 99 -6.95 8.54 -8.79
CA HIS A 99 -7.04 10.00 -8.87
C HIS A 99 -7.22 10.68 -7.50
N ALA A 100 -8.01 10.09 -6.59
CA ALA A 100 -8.15 10.61 -5.24
C ALA A 100 -6.83 10.57 -4.47
N LEU A 101 -6.07 9.46 -4.64
CA LEU A 101 -4.79 9.26 -3.98
C LEU A 101 -3.74 10.30 -4.42
N VAL A 102 -3.54 10.49 -5.72
CA VAL A 102 -2.52 11.45 -6.22
C VAL A 102 -2.89 12.91 -5.97
N ARG A 103 -4.17 13.23 -5.78
CA ARG A 103 -4.62 14.58 -5.39
C ARG A 103 -4.44 14.87 -3.90
N SER A 104 -4.21 13.86 -3.06
CA SER A 104 -4.02 14.07 -1.63
C SER A 104 -2.70 14.80 -1.35
N GLN A 105 -2.75 15.86 -0.54
CA GLN A 105 -1.57 16.65 -0.17
C GLN A 105 -0.49 15.83 0.53
N SER A 106 -0.87 14.74 1.23
CA SER A 106 0.06 13.89 1.95
C SER A 106 0.63 12.75 1.10
N PHE A 107 0.20 12.59 -0.14
CA PHE A 107 0.59 11.49 -1.02
C PHE A 107 2.11 11.41 -1.23
N CYS A 108 2.74 12.51 -1.68
CA CYS A 108 4.18 12.53 -1.92
C CYS A 108 5.00 12.29 -0.64
N LYS A 109 4.51 12.81 0.51
CA LYS A 109 5.13 12.58 1.81
C LYS A 109 5.06 11.10 2.19
N MET A 110 3.90 10.45 2.00
CA MET A 110 3.72 9.02 2.25
C MET A 110 4.70 8.18 1.41
N LEU A 111 4.78 8.42 0.09
CA LEU A 111 5.67 7.66 -0.78
C LEU A 111 7.13 7.76 -0.33
N ARG A 112 7.61 8.97 -0.08
CA ARG A 112 8.98 9.19 0.37
C ARG A 112 9.26 8.47 1.69
N LEU A 113 8.40 8.68 2.69
CA LEU A 113 8.54 8.05 4.00
C LEU A 113 8.62 6.52 3.90
N LEU A 114 7.71 5.90 3.13
CA LEU A 114 7.63 4.44 3.02
C LEU A 114 8.75 3.83 2.17
N LEU A 115 9.30 4.56 1.22
CA LEU A 115 10.46 4.11 0.44
C LEU A 115 11.77 4.22 1.25
N GLU A 116 11.88 5.22 2.13
CA GLU A 116 13.08 5.48 2.93
C GLU A 116 13.07 4.79 4.31
N CYS A 117 11.95 4.17 4.73
CA CYS A 117 11.79 3.59 6.06
C CYS A 117 12.66 2.36 6.37
N GLY A 118 13.30 1.77 5.36
CA GLY A 118 14.12 0.55 5.50
C GLY A 118 13.32 -0.74 5.74
N GLN A 119 11.98 -0.68 5.77
CA GLN A 119 11.11 -1.83 5.98
C GLN A 119 10.73 -2.47 4.64
N LEU A 120 11.35 -3.60 4.29
CA LEU A 120 11.16 -4.26 2.98
C LEU A 120 9.70 -4.52 2.63
N GLN A 121 8.88 -4.91 3.61
CA GLN A 121 7.46 -5.20 3.38
C GLN A 121 6.66 -3.95 3.00
N LEU A 122 6.98 -2.78 3.58
CA LEU A 122 6.36 -1.50 3.23
C LEU A 122 6.87 -1.00 1.88
N MET A 123 8.17 -1.06 1.66
CA MET A 123 8.77 -0.68 0.37
C MET A 123 8.18 -1.49 -0.79
N HIS A 124 8.06 -2.81 -0.64
CA HIS A 124 7.47 -3.69 -1.65
C HIS A 124 6.04 -3.24 -2.02
N ARG A 125 5.18 -3.02 -1.03
CA ARG A 125 3.79 -2.59 -1.26
C ARG A 125 3.72 -1.18 -1.85
N THR A 126 4.61 -0.30 -1.42
CA THR A 126 4.69 1.06 -1.97
C THR A 126 5.12 1.05 -3.43
N LEU A 127 6.08 0.21 -3.80
CA LEU A 127 6.49 0.06 -5.19
C LEU A 127 5.38 -0.56 -6.05
N ALA A 128 4.63 -1.54 -5.54
CA ALA A 128 3.46 -2.10 -6.22
C ALA A 128 2.37 -1.03 -6.43
N LEU A 129 2.11 -0.18 -5.43
CA LEU A 129 1.22 0.97 -5.56
C LEU A 129 1.68 1.93 -6.66
N ILE A 130 2.98 2.23 -6.71
CA ILE A 130 3.58 3.13 -7.71
C ILE A 130 3.43 2.55 -9.12
N VAL A 131 3.68 1.26 -9.33
CA VAL A 131 3.48 0.58 -10.61
C VAL A 131 2.03 0.76 -11.07
N GLY A 132 1.05 0.44 -10.21
CA GLY A 132 -0.36 0.62 -10.54
C GLY A 132 -0.73 2.06 -10.90
N LEU A 133 -0.17 3.06 -10.22
CA LEU A 133 -0.39 4.48 -10.55
C LEU A 133 0.22 4.88 -11.89
N ILE A 134 1.41 4.38 -12.22
CA ILE A 134 2.06 4.65 -13.51
C ILE A 134 1.24 4.08 -14.67
N GLU A 135 0.63 2.90 -14.48
CA GLU A 135 -0.21 2.24 -15.50
C GLU A 135 -1.47 3.05 -15.86
N HIS A 136 -2.00 3.88 -14.98
CA HIS A 136 -3.07 4.81 -15.31
C HIS A 136 -2.64 5.92 -16.28
N GLY A 137 -1.34 6.21 -16.38
CA GLY A 137 -0.83 7.29 -17.23
C GLY A 137 -1.25 8.68 -16.75
N GLY A 138 -1.14 9.69 -17.65
CA GLY A 138 -1.59 11.05 -17.41
C GLY A 138 -1.18 11.62 -16.04
N ASN A 139 -2.13 12.24 -15.36
CA ASN A 139 -1.88 12.89 -14.06
C ASN A 139 -1.32 11.97 -12.98
N CYS A 140 -1.66 10.67 -12.98
CA CYS A 140 -1.13 9.73 -12.00
C CYS A 140 0.36 9.48 -12.24
N ARG A 141 0.75 9.25 -13.50
CA ARG A 141 2.16 9.10 -13.87
C ARG A 141 2.95 10.38 -13.60
N ASP A 142 2.41 11.54 -13.97
CA ASP A 142 3.06 12.84 -13.77
C ASP A 142 3.30 13.12 -12.28
N ALA A 143 2.33 12.78 -11.42
CA ALA A 143 2.48 12.89 -9.97
C ALA A 143 3.64 12.02 -9.45
N ILE A 144 3.80 10.79 -9.96
CA ILE A 144 4.91 9.91 -9.59
C ILE A 144 6.26 10.46 -10.07
N VAL A 145 6.34 10.91 -11.32
CA VAL A 145 7.58 11.53 -11.86
C VAL A 145 8.05 12.68 -10.98
N GLY A 146 7.13 13.52 -10.52
CA GLY A 146 7.42 14.67 -9.65
C GLY A 146 7.97 14.31 -8.26
N THR A 147 7.85 13.06 -7.82
CA THR A 147 8.31 12.64 -6.48
C THR A 147 9.80 12.29 -6.39
N GLY A 148 10.49 12.08 -7.50
CA GLY A 148 11.88 11.60 -7.53
C GLY A 148 12.02 10.09 -7.32
N VAL A 149 10.95 9.32 -7.43
CA VAL A 149 10.96 7.86 -7.25
C VAL A 149 11.86 7.15 -8.27
N GLY A 150 11.95 7.61 -9.51
CA GLY A 150 12.83 7.02 -10.51
C GLY A 150 14.30 7.00 -10.06
N PRO A 151 14.92 8.17 -9.78
CA PRO A 151 16.27 8.24 -9.20
C PRO A 151 16.43 7.43 -7.91
N PHE A 152 15.44 7.41 -7.03
CA PHE A 152 15.48 6.57 -5.83
C PHE A 152 15.60 5.09 -6.19
N CYS A 153 14.78 4.58 -7.11
CA CYS A 153 14.84 3.19 -7.54
C CYS A 153 16.18 2.84 -8.20
N GLU A 154 16.74 3.72 -9.01
CA GLU A 154 18.05 3.53 -9.63
C GLU A 154 19.17 3.45 -8.57
N ALA A 155 19.18 4.34 -7.59
CA ALA A 155 20.13 4.32 -6.48
C ALA A 155 19.98 3.08 -5.59
N TYR A 156 18.73 2.70 -5.29
CA TYR A 156 18.42 1.50 -4.52
C TYR A 156 18.92 0.23 -5.23
N LEU A 157 18.68 0.12 -6.53
CA LEU A 157 19.18 -0.99 -7.35
C LEU A 157 20.71 -1.04 -7.37
N ALA A 158 21.39 0.10 -7.54
CA ALA A 158 22.84 0.17 -7.55
C ALA A 158 23.46 -0.33 -6.23
N THR A 159 22.79 -0.15 -5.09
CA THR A 159 23.24 -0.63 -3.79
C THR A 159 23.29 -2.16 -3.71
N TYR A 160 22.37 -2.85 -4.38
CA TYR A 160 22.21 -4.31 -4.29
C TYR A 160 22.68 -5.08 -5.54
N PHE A 161 22.90 -4.38 -6.66
CA PHE A 161 23.40 -4.97 -7.92
C PHE A 161 24.84 -4.56 -8.24
N ASP A 162 25.63 -4.17 -7.24
CA ASP A 162 27.08 -4.09 -7.44
C ASP A 162 27.56 -5.50 -7.84
N GLU A 163 28.07 -5.64 -9.08
CA GLU A 163 28.41 -6.93 -9.73
C GLU A 163 29.39 -7.79 -8.92
N GLN A 164 29.99 -7.24 -7.87
CA GLN A 164 30.94 -7.92 -6.98
C GLN A 164 30.32 -8.45 -5.68
N LYS A 165 29.05 -8.11 -5.38
CA LYS A 165 28.37 -8.60 -4.18
C LYS A 165 27.31 -9.64 -4.54
N THR A 166 27.52 -10.87 -4.08
CA THR A 166 26.51 -11.91 -4.18
C THR A 166 25.44 -11.72 -3.11
N MET A 167 24.22 -12.18 -3.34
CA MET A 167 23.13 -12.15 -2.36
C MET A 167 23.51 -12.82 -1.02
N ASP A 168 24.56 -13.66 -1.02
CA ASP A 168 25.08 -14.34 0.16
C ASP A 168 25.93 -13.44 1.06
N ASP A 169 26.44 -12.32 0.55
CA ASP A 169 27.17 -11.32 1.33
C ASP A 169 26.24 -10.52 2.28
N PHE A 170 24.94 -10.52 1.99
CA PHE A 170 23.94 -9.92 2.84
C PHE A 170 23.37 -10.96 3.80
N LYS A 171 23.52 -10.75 5.12
CA LYS A 171 22.99 -11.61 6.18
C LYS A 171 21.47 -11.49 6.31
N PHE A 172 20.71 -11.83 5.27
CA PHE A 172 19.25 -11.85 5.30
C PHE A 172 18.73 -13.24 5.68
N SER A 173 17.63 -13.27 6.42
CA SER A 173 16.85 -14.51 6.60
C SER A 173 16.28 -15.00 5.25
N PRO A 174 15.92 -16.30 5.11
CA PRO A 174 15.29 -16.78 3.87
C PRO A 174 14.02 -16.01 3.48
N GLU A 175 13.21 -15.57 4.46
CA GLU A 175 12.01 -14.75 4.23
C GLU A 175 12.37 -13.35 3.73
N ASP A 176 13.40 -12.73 4.32
CA ASP A 176 13.87 -11.41 3.91
C ASP A 176 14.48 -11.45 2.50
N ARG A 177 15.17 -12.53 2.12
CA ARG A 177 15.70 -12.72 0.75
C ARG A 177 14.59 -12.74 -0.29
N GLY A 178 13.49 -13.46 -0.03
CA GLY A 178 12.32 -13.49 -0.89
C GLY A 178 11.69 -12.11 -1.05
N SER A 179 11.50 -11.40 0.06
CA SER A 179 10.97 -10.05 0.09
C SER A 179 11.89 -9.05 -0.60
N LEU A 180 13.21 -9.15 -0.42
CA LEU A 180 14.18 -8.31 -1.10
C LEU A 180 14.16 -8.53 -2.61
N THR A 181 14.18 -9.78 -3.08
CA THR A 181 14.13 -10.11 -4.50
C THR A 181 12.88 -9.54 -5.16
N ALA A 182 11.72 -9.69 -4.54
CA ALA A 182 10.47 -9.12 -5.04
C ALA A 182 10.51 -7.58 -5.07
N THR A 183 11.06 -6.95 -4.02
CA THR A 183 11.20 -5.49 -3.94
C THR A 183 12.14 -4.95 -5.03
N LEU A 184 13.28 -5.62 -5.27
CA LEU A 184 14.22 -5.26 -6.34
C LEU A 184 13.59 -5.41 -7.73
N SER A 185 12.75 -6.44 -7.93
CA SER A 185 12.01 -6.64 -9.20
C SER A 185 11.07 -5.46 -9.47
N LEU A 186 10.30 -5.03 -8.47
CA LEU A 186 9.41 -3.87 -8.60
C LEU A 186 10.19 -2.56 -8.79
N ALA A 187 11.30 -2.35 -8.07
CA ALA A 187 12.14 -1.17 -8.27
C ALA A 187 12.69 -1.08 -9.71
N LYS A 188 13.07 -2.23 -10.29
CA LYS A 188 13.50 -2.34 -11.68
C LYS A 188 12.38 -1.99 -12.65
N GLU A 189 11.18 -2.45 -12.37
CA GLU A 189 9.99 -2.16 -13.18
C GLU A 189 9.67 -0.66 -13.14
N VAL A 190 9.61 -0.05 -11.94
CA VAL A 190 9.39 1.40 -11.77
C VAL A 190 10.45 2.21 -12.52
N ALA A 191 11.74 1.89 -12.34
CA ALA A 191 12.83 2.58 -13.04
C ALA A 191 12.71 2.46 -14.57
N LYS A 192 12.24 1.32 -15.10
CA LYS A 192 11.98 1.11 -16.52
C LYS A 192 10.78 1.90 -17.02
N LEU A 193 9.68 1.94 -16.26
CA LEU A 193 8.44 2.63 -16.64
C LEU A 193 8.58 4.15 -16.61
N LEU A 194 9.54 4.70 -15.84
CA LEU A 194 9.75 6.15 -15.70
C LEU A 194 10.83 6.72 -16.65
N ARG A 195 11.52 5.87 -17.41
CA ARG A 195 12.41 6.27 -18.51
C ARG A 195 11.61 6.62 -19.76
#